data_cc273b665bfadff403d5584374cd3079
#
_entry.id   cc273b665bfadff403d5584374cd3079
#
_cell.length_a   1.000
_cell.length_b   1.000
_cell.length_c   1.000
_cell.angle_alpha   90.00
_cell.angle_beta   90.00
_cell.angle_gamma   90.00
#
_symmetry.space_group_name_H-M   'P 1'
#
loop_
_entity.id
_entity.type
_entity.pdbx_description
1 polymer ?
#
loop_
_entity_poly.entity_id
_entity_poly.type
_entity_poly.pdbx_seq_one_letter_code
_entity_poly.pdbx_strand_id
1 'polypeptide(L)'
;MASRRDFLTFSAATVLAGRIALPDGTSTGVDQSGDEPSKLAADPQRPRYHLMPPANWMNDPNGPIVWKGQYHMFYQYNPRGAFPESMHWGHAASADLVHWKHLPIALAPTPGGPDKDGCWSGCTVVEGGIPAILYTGVFPQVQCLARSEDGMRTWQKLAGNPIIAAPPQGMQTTGFRDPCVWREEDEWFLAIGSGIEGQGGVVLLYRSRDLIHWDYLHFLCKGRRDELLPGKDPVSTGEMWECPDFFPLSDKRALLVSTQGAVIYSVGAYENHYFRPEVQGKADFSDSYYAARSMPDGTGRRILWGWIREGRSEAAQRAAGWAGVMSLPRVVSLAADGRLRITPAPELETLRG
;
A
#
# COMPACT_ATOMS: atom_id res chain seq x y z
N MET A 1 23.65 -7.19 13.65
CA MET A 1 23.04 -6.04 12.93
C MET A 1 22.88 -6.50 11.49
N ALA A 2 21.67 -6.90 11.08
CA ALA A 2 21.38 -7.25 9.70
C ALA A 2 21.45 -5.97 8.85
N SER A 3 22.19 -6.04 7.74
CA SER A 3 22.43 -4.88 6.89
C SER A 3 21.16 -4.50 6.13
N ARG A 4 21.00 -3.22 5.80
CA ARG A 4 19.87 -2.68 4.98
C ARG A 4 19.71 -3.38 3.62
N ARG A 5 20.72 -4.13 3.16
CA ARG A 5 20.69 -4.91 1.92
C ARG A 5 19.85 -6.18 2.02
N ASP A 6 19.75 -6.76 3.21
CA ASP A 6 19.11 -8.08 3.37
C ASP A 6 17.57 -8.03 3.26
N PHE A 7 16.96 -6.87 3.48
CA PHE A 7 15.51 -6.71 3.37
C PHE A 7 15.02 -6.46 1.92
N LEU A 8 15.89 -6.00 1.03
CA LEU A 8 15.58 -5.76 -0.38
C LEU A 8 15.89 -6.97 -1.28
N THR A 9 16.64 -7.97 -0.77
CA THR A 9 17.05 -9.16 -1.53
C THR A 9 16.12 -10.35 -1.42
N PHE A 10 15.00 -10.27 -0.72
CA PHE A 10 13.99 -11.35 -0.69
C PHE A 10 13.26 -11.58 -2.02
N SER A 11 13.66 -10.93 -3.10
CA SER A 11 13.08 -11.09 -4.44
C SER A 11 13.74 -12.19 -5.30
N ALA A 12 14.73 -12.92 -4.82
CA ALA A 12 15.35 -13.98 -5.62
C ALA A 12 15.96 -15.09 -4.75
N ALA A 13 15.13 -15.91 -4.10
CA ALA A 13 15.55 -17.20 -3.58
C ALA A 13 14.83 -18.30 -4.36
N THR A 14 15.56 -18.93 -5.27
CA THR A 14 15.17 -20.16 -5.98
C THR A 14 15.07 -21.28 -4.95
N VAL A 15 13.86 -21.73 -4.62
CA VAL A 15 13.63 -22.91 -3.80
C VAL A 15 13.69 -24.14 -4.68
N LEU A 16 14.73 -24.95 -4.52
CA LEU A 16 14.80 -26.30 -5.06
C LEU A 16 13.74 -27.17 -4.36
N ALA A 17 12.81 -27.70 -5.14
CA ALA A 17 11.75 -28.56 -4.66
C ALA A 17 12.28 -29.95 -4.29
N GLY A 18 12.33 -30.25 -3.01
CA GLY A 18 12.39 -31.64 -2.47
C GLY A 18 10.96 -32.13 -2.22
N ARG A 19 10.50 -33.11 -2.98
CA ARG A 19 9.23 -33.82 -2.74
C ARG A 19 9.35 -34.66 -1.46
N ILE A 20 8.56 -34.30 -0.43
CA ILE A 20 8.23 -35.17 0.68
C ILE A 20 6.74 -35.47 0.63
N ALA A 21 6.35 -36.73 0.51
CA ALA A 21 4.97 -37.19 0.55
C ALA A 21 4.39 -36.96 1.95
N LEU A 22 3.21 -36.39 2.06
CA LEU A 22 2.43 -36.32 3.31
C LEU A 22 1.37 -37.43 3.32
N PRO A 23 1.13 -38.08 4.48
CA PRO A 23 0.02 -39.00 4.62
C PRO A 23 -1.31 -38.28 4.83
N ASP A 24 -2.38 -38.83 4.27
CA ASP A 24 -3.77 -38.48 4.55
C ASP A 24 -4.09 -38.56 6.04
N GLY A 25 -4.74 -37.54 6.60
CA GLY A 25 -5.15 -37.64 7.99
C GLY A 25 -5.93 -36.44 8.51
N THR A 26 -7.26 -36.55 8.52
CA THR A 26 -8.23 -35.97 9.47
C THR A 26 -8.14 -34.48 9.82
N SER A 27 -9.22 -33.78 9.46
CA SER A 27 -9.54 -32.44 9.96
C SER A 27 -9.60 -32.45 11.50
N THR A 28 -8.59 -31.83 12.12
CA THR A 28 -8.67 -31.43 13.52
C THR A 28 -9.00 -29.94 13.56
N GLY A 29 -10.11 -29.62 14.22
CA GLY A 29 -10.54 -28.24 14.47
C GLY A 29 -9.41 -27.45 15.09
N VAL A 30 -9.21 -26.22 14.60
CA VAL A 30 -8.34 -25.22 15.22
C VAL A 30 -8.95 -24.91 16.58
N ASP A 31 -8.34 -25.39 17.63
CA ASP A 31 -8.63 -25.01 19.01
C ASP A 31 -8.34 -23.51 19.16
N GLN A 32 -9.39 -22.69 19.20
CA GLN A 32 -9.31 -21.29 19.56
C GLN A 32 -9.11 -21.23 21.08
N SER A 33 -7.88 -21.42 21.53
CA SER A 33 -7.53 -21.16 22.92
C SER A 33 -7.77 -19.68 23.22
N GLY A 34 -8.70 -19.38 24.12
CA GLY A 34 -9.16 -18.04 24.49
C GLY A 34 -8.12 -17.12 25.17
N ASP A 35 -6.84 -17.52 25.17
CA ASP A 35 -5.74 -16.81 25.84
C ASP A 35 -4.99 -15.79 24.93
N GLU A 36 -5.06 -15.90 23.60
CA GLU A 36 -4.29 -15.03 22.71
C GLU A 36 -4.73 -13.54 22.75
N PRO A 37 -6.01 -13.18 22.69
CA PRO A 37 -6.43 -11.79 22.74
C PRO A 37 -6.04 -11.09 24.06
N SER A 38 -6.09 -11.80 25.19
CA SER A 38 -5.73 -11.26 26.50
C SER A 38 -4.22 -11.03 26.62
N LYS A 39 -3.39 -11.90 26.07
CA LYS A 39 -1.93 -11.77 26.03
C LYS A 39 -1.50 -10.57 25.17
N LEU A 40 -2.09 -10.39 23.99
CA LEU A 40 -1.82 -9.25 23.11
C LEU A 40 -2.26 -7.91 23.72
N ALA A 41 -3.40 -7.88 24.39
CA ALA A 41 -3.90 -6.69 25.07
C ALA A 41 -3.03 -6.27 26.27
N ALA A 42 -2.35 -7.23 26.91
CA ALA A 42 -1.46 -7.00 28.02
C ALA A 42 -0.03 -6.62 27.62
N ASP A 43 0.35 -6.73 26.34
CA ASP A 43 1.69 -6.38 25.86
C ASP A 43 1.92 -4.86 25.99
N PRO A 44 2.86 -4.40 26.85
CA PRO A 44 3.12 -2.98 27.04
C PRO A 44 3.75 -2.30 25.83
N GLN A 45 4.31 -3.05 24.88
CA GLN A 45 4.88 -2.51 23.65
C GLN A 45 3.84 -2.33 22.54
N ARG A 46 2.66 -2.95 22.67
CA ARG A 46 1.60 -2.85 21.66
C ARG A 46 0.91 -1.48 21.74
N PRO A 47 0.93 -0.66 20.67
CA PRO A 47 0.25 0.63 20.64
C PRO A 47 -1.26 0.50 20.87
N ARG A 48 -1.85 1.46 21.59
CA ARG A 48 -3.28 1.45 21.95
C ARG A 48 -4.16 2.34 21.06
N TYR A 49 -3.56 3.31 20.38
CA TYR A 49 -4.28 4.32 19.59
C TYR A 49 -4.10 4.16 18.08
N HIS A 50 -3.21 3.30 17.67
CA HIS A 50 -2.94 3.03 16.27
C HIS A 50 -3.87 1.94 15.73
N LEU A 51 -4.28 2.06 14.48
CA LEU A 51 -4.89 0.93 13.79
C LEU A 51 -3.85 -0.18 13.65
N MET A 52 -4.20 -1.34 14.17
CA MET A 52 -3.43 -2.58 14.08
C MET A 52 -4.39 -3.75 13.87
N PRO A 53 -4.01 -4.83 13.20
CA PRO A 53 -4.81 -6.04 13.18
C PRO A 53 -4.93 -6.64 14.59
N PRO A 54 -5.93 -7.48 14.84
CA PRO A 54 -6.07 -8.16 16.13
C PRO A 54 -4.81 -8.92 16.54
N ALA A 55 -4.10 -9.53 15.60
CA ALA A 55 -2.83 -10.24 15.78
C ALA A 55 -2.04 -10.23 14.47
N ASN A 56 -0.82 -10.74 14.51
CA ASN A 56 0.01 -11.07 13.36
C ASN A 56 0.62 -9.85 12.65
N TRP A 57 1.04 -10.02 11.39
CA TRP A 57 1.75 -9.02 10.61
C TRP A 57 0.83 -8.02 9.94
N MET A 58 1.19 -6.73 9.97
CA MET A 58 0.68 -5.74 9.04
C MET A 58 1.81 -4.87 8.46
N ASN A 59 1.62 -4.38 7.23
CA ASN A 59 2.45 -3.34 6.65
C ASN A 59 1.60 -2.28 5.93
N ASP A 60 1.72 -2.08 4.64
CA ASP A 60 1.21 -0.94 3.88
C ASP A 60 -0.28 -0.66 4.11
N PRO A 61 -0.67 0.62 4.29
CA PRO A 61 -2.04 1.05 4.08
C PRO A 61 -2.43 0.82 2.61
N ASN A 62 -3.59 0.23 2.38
CA ASN A 62 -4.12 -0.04 1.07
C ASN A 62 -5.47 0.64 0.89
N GLY A 63 -5.66 1.30 -0.23
CA GLY A 63 -6.94 1.80 -0.68
C GLY A 63 -7.83 2.49 0.36
N PRO A 64 -7.33 3.43 1.20
CA PRO A 64 -8.18 4.15 2.11
C PRO A 64 -9.27 4.89 1.34
N ILE A 65 -10.53 4.82 1.81
CA ILE A 65 -11.67 5.41 1.13
C ILE A 65 -12.80 5.76 2.09
N VAL A 66 -13.53 6.84 1.79
CA VAL A 66 -14.83 7.12 2.45
C VAL A 66 -15.94 6.45 1.66
N TRP A 67 -16.71 5.62 2.34
CA TRP A 67 -17.86 4.92 1.76
C TRP A 67 -19.06 5.00 2.69
N LYS A 68 -20.19 5.55 2.18
CA LYS A 68 -21.45 5.68 2.94
C LYS A 68 -21.27 6.31 4.33
N GLY A 69 -20.42 7.33 4.41
CA GLY A 69 -20.18 8.09 5.65
C GLY A 69 -19.23 7.42 6.64
N GLN A 70 -18.58 6.33 6.26
CA GLN A 70 -17.54 5.67 7.06
C GLN A 70 -16.19 5.74 6.36
N TYR A 71 -15.13 5.82 7.13
CA TYR A 71 -13.75 5.66 6.70
C TYR A 71 -13.42 4.19 6.64
N HIS A 72 -12.96 3.71 5.49
CA HIS A 72 -12.47 2.35 5.32
C HIS A 72 -10.97 2.39 5.08
N MET A 73 -10.24 1.50 5.75
CA MET A 73 -8.82 1.27 5.58
C MET A 73 -8.59 -0.21 5.32
N PHE A 74 -7.92 -0.49 4.23
CA PHE A 74 -7.36 -1.82 4.00
C PHE A 74 -5.86 -1.78 4.29
N TYR A 75 -5.26 -2.94 4.51
CA TYR A 75 -3.83 -3.03 4.81
C TYR A 75 -3.27 -4.39 4.42
N GLN A 76 -2.00 -4.42 4.08
CA GLN A 76 -1.28 -5.67 3.90
C GLN A 76 -1.29 -6.47 5.19
N TYR A 77 -1.69 -7.73 5.13
CA TYR A 77 -1.91 -8.56 6.29
C TYR A 77 -1.45 -10.00 6.05
N ASN A 78 -0.69 -10.56 6.98
CA ASN A 78 -0.48 -12.00 7.04
C ASN A 78 -1.28 -12.59 8.21
N PRO A 79 -2.37 -13.34 7.99
CA PRO A 79 -3.17 -13.91 9.07
C PRO A 79 -2.52 -15.11 9.76
N ARG A 80 -1.38 -15.62 9.28
CA ARG A 80 -0.73 -16.82 9.77
C ARG A 80 0.38 -16.56 10.79
N GLY A 81 0.82 -15.30 10.94
CA GLY A 81 1.88 -14.95 11.88
C GLY A 81 2.42 -13.54 11.74
N ALA A 82 3.23 -13.14 12.72
CA ALA A 82 3.84 -11.81 12.77
C ALA A 82 5.11 -11.73 11.91
N PHE A 83 5.01 -12.07 10.63
CA PHE A 83 6.08 -12.04 9.64
C PHE A 83 5.51 -11.86 8.23
N PRO A 84 6.26 -11.28 7.27
CA PRO A 84 5.79 -11.06 5.92
C PRO A 84 5.78 -12.36 5.12
N GLU A 85 4.59 -12.88 4.77
CA GLU A 85 4.40 -14.05 3.91
C GLU A 85 2.96 -14.08 3.39
N SER A 86 2.77 -14.49 2.12
CA SER A 86 1.45 -14.75 1.54
C SER A 86 0.41 -13.67 1.87
N MET A 87 0.67 -12.44 1.44
CA MET A 87 -0.10 -11.26 1.82
C MET A 87 -1.57 -11.35 1.43
N HIS A 88 -2.41 -10.99 2.38
CA HIS A 88 -3.84 -10.73 2.25
C HIS A 88 -4.11 -9.24 2.39
N TRP A 89 -5.34 -8.82 2.14
CA TRP A 89 -5.80 -7.50 2.54
C TRP A 89 -6.71 -7.62 3.77
N GLY A 90 -6.20 -7.14 4.91
CA GLY A 90 -7.03 -6.87 6.07
C GLY A 90 -7.93 -5.67 5.81
N HIS A 91 -9.02 -5.52 6.57
CA HIS A 91 -10.00 -4.46 6.41
C HIS A 91 -10.48 -3.95 7.76
N ALA A 92 -10.56 -2.63 7.90
CA ALA A 92 -11.15 -1.97 9.07
C ALA A 92 -11.99 -0.77 8.64
N ALA A 93 -12.99 -0.42 9.44
CA ALA A 93 -13.84 0.74 9.24
C ALA A 93 -13.91 1.59 10.51
N SER A 94 -14.06 2.92 10.35
CA SER A 94 -14.18 3.89 11.42
C SER A 94 -15.18 4.98 11.05
N ALA A 95 -15.88 5.51 12.06
CA ALA A 95 -16.72 6.70 11.89
C ALA A 95 -15.95 8.01 12.14
N ASP A 96 -14.76 7.95 12.79
CA ASP A 96 -14.07 9.10 13.35
C ASP A 96 -12.55 9.09 13.19
N LEU A 97 -11.98 8.18 12.37
CA LEU A 97 -10.55 8.01 12.14
C LEU A 97 -9.74 7.50 13.35
N VAL A 98 -10.36 7.35 14.51
CA VAL A 98 -9.73 6.99 15.78
C VAL A 98 -10.16 5.60 16.24
N HIS A 99 -11.46 5.35 16.26
CA HIS A 99 -12.03 4.07 16.69
C HIS A 99 -12.31 3.17 15.50
N TRP A 100 -11.49 2.14 15.36
CA TRP A 100 -11.54 1.21 14.22
C TRP A 100 -12.18 -0.12 14.60
N LYS A 101 -13.10 -0.58 13.74
CA LYS A 101 -13.69 -1.91 13.81
C LYS A 101 -13.13 -2.77 12.68
N HIS A 102 -12.55 -3.91 13.02
CA HIS A 102 -12.11 -4.88 12.01
C HIS A 102 -13.29 -5.55 11.32
N LEU A 103 -13.14 -5.71 10.03
CA LEU A 103 -14.07 -6.37 9.13
C LEU A 103 -13.42 -7.66 8.59
N PRO A 104 -14.15 -8.53 7.90
CA PRO A 104 -13.56 -9.70 7.26
C PRO A 104 -12.41 -9.35 6.32
N ILE A 105 -11.48 -10.28 6.14
CA ILE A 105 -10.39 -10.16 5.16
C ILE A 105 -11.00 -9.87 3.79
N ALA A 106 -10.55 -8.78 3.15
CA ALA A 106 -11.07 -8.35 1.86
C ALA A 106 -10.53 -9.21 0.71
N LEU A 107 -9.23 -9.46 0.69
CA LEU A 107 -8.59 -10.28 -0.33
C LEU A 107 -7.68 -11.34 0.30
N ALA A 108 -7.78 -12.55 -0.22
CA ALA A 108 -6.89 -13.66 0.07
C ALA A 108 -6.28 -14.20 -1.23
N PRO A 109 -5.06 -14.76 -1.24
CA PRO A 109 -4.49 -15.39 -2.41
C PRO A 109 -5.39 -16.48 -2.99
N THR A 110 -5.49 -16.55 -4.33
CA THR A 110 -6.29 -17.54 -5.05
C THR A 110 -5.42 -18.69 -5.51
N PRO A 111 -5.62 -19.92 -5.02
CA PRO A 111 -4.86 -21.07 -5.48
C PRO A 111 -4.89 -21.20 -7.02
N GLY A 112 -3.71 -21.24 -7.64
CA GLY A 112 -3.57 -21.29 -9.09
C GLY A 112 -3.91 -20.01 -9.85
N GLY A 113 -4.32 -18.96 -9.16
CA GLY A 113 -4.62 -17.64 -9.74
C GLY A 113 -3.37 -16.76 -9.94
N PRO A 114 -3.56 -15.58 -10.56
CA PRO A 114 -2.47 -14.63 -10.78
C PRO A 114 -1.88 -14.03 -9.49
N ASP A 115 -2.58 -14.20 -8.38
CA ASP A 115 -2.22 -13.72 -7.05
C ASP A 115 -1.97 -14.87 -6.04
N LYS A 116 -1.68 -16.07 -6.53
CA LYS A 116 -1.51 -17.29 -5.72
C LYS A 116 -0.47 -17.16 -4.59
N ASP A 117 0.54 -16.32 -4.79
CA ASP A 117 1.63 -16.09 -3.84
C ASP A 117 1.42 -14.84 -2.97
N GLY A 118 0.37 -14.06 -3.23
CA GLY A 118 -0.01 -12.89 -2.42
C GLY A 118 -0.82 -11.84 -3.17
N CYS A 119 -1.67 -11.16 -2.43
CA CYS A 119 -2.36 -9.93 -2.85
C CYS A 119 -1.57 -8.74 -2.31
N TRP A 120 -0.71 -8.13 -3.15
CA TRP A 120 0.11 -7.00 -2.73
C TRP A 120 -0.63 -5.67 -2.85
N SER A 121 0.04 -4.58 -2.51
CA SER A 121 -0.55 -3.26 -2.32
C SER A 121 -1.29 -2.71 -3.55
N GLY A 122 -2.18 -1.77 -3.30
CA GLY A 122 -3.01 -1.16 -4.33
C GLY A 122 -3.94 -0.08 -3.77
N CYS A 123 -5.05 0.15 -4.45
CA CYS A 123 -6.00 1.22 -4.14
C CYS A 123 -7.46 0.75 -4.25
N THR A 124 -8.37 1.58 -3.73
CA THR A 124 -9.81 1.38 -3.83
C THR A 124 -10.45 2.60 -4.49
N VAL A 125 -11.39 2.37 -5.39
CA VAL A 125 -12.21 3.39 -6.05
C VAL A 125 -13.68 2.99 -6.03
N VAL A 126 -14.56 3.91 -6.46
CA VAL A 126 -15.99 3.63 -6.65
C VAL A 126 -16.34 3.86 -8.11
N GLU A 127 -16.82 2.83 -8.78
CA GLU A 127 -17.32 2.88 -10.15
C GLU A 127 -18.83 2.60 -10.17
N GLY A 128 -19.63 3.55 -10.65
CA GLY A 128 -21.07 3.37 -10.73
C GLY A 128 -21.78 3.04 -9.39
N GLY A 129 -21.19 3.47 -8.28
CA GLY A 129 -21.68 3.15 -6.94
C GLY A 129 -21.16 1.82 -6.37
N ILE A 130 -20.34 1.08 -7.11
CA ILE A 130 -19.75 -0.21 -6.72
C ILE A 130 -18.27 0.01 -6.32
N PRO A 131 -17.87 -0.33 -5.10
CA PRO A 131 -16.47 -0.32 -4.69
C PRO A 131 -15.63 -1.33 -5.48
N ALA A 132 -14.45 -0.90 -5.93
CA ALA A 132 -13.51 -1.71 -6.68
C ALA A 132 -12.11 -1.56 -6.11
N ILE A 133 -11.40 -2.67 -5.92
CA ILE A 133 -10.00 -2.75 -5.53
C ILE A 133 -9.15 -3.07 -6.76
N LEU A 134 -8.14 -2.23 -7.03
CA LEU A 134 -7.05 -2.59 -7.92
C LEU A 134 -5.82 -2.91 -7.07
N TYR A 135 -5.21 -4.07 -7.31
CA TYR A 135 -4.11 -4.59 -6.48
C TYR A 135 -3.09 -5.35 -7.31
N THR A 136 -1.93 -5.58 -6.74
CA THR A 136 -0.89 -6.36 -7.40
C THR A 136 -0.96 -7.82 -6.98
N GLY A 137 -1.15 -8.73 -7.94
CA GLY A 137 -0.95 -10.17 -7.74
C GLY A 137 0.52 -10.53 -7.92
N VAL A 138 1.01 -11.57 -7.22
CA VAL A 138 2.39 -12.08 -7.29
C VAL A 138 2.42 -13.60 -7.27
N PHE A 139 3.45 -14.28 -7.79
CA PHE A 139 4.43 -13.94 -8.79
C PHE A 139 4.04 -14.51 -10.14
N PRO A 140 4.25 -13.82 -11.30
CA PRO A 140 4.89 -12.51 -11.48
C PRO A 140 4.02 -11.34 -10.98
N GLN A 141 4.60 -10.12 -10.88
CA GLN A 141 3.83 -8.93 -10.53
C GLN A 141 2.91 -8.53 -11.67
N VAL A 142 1.61 -8.58 -11.42
CA VAL A 142 0.53 -8.28 -12.36
C VAL A 142 -0.53 -7.43 -11.68
N GLN A 143 -1.33 -6.67 -12.44
CA GLN A 143 -2.42 -5.90 -11.84
C GLN A 143 -3.74 -6.67 -11.94
N CYS A 144 -4.48 -6.68 -10.84
CA CYS A 144 -5.74 -7.40 -10.68
C CYS A 144 -6.86 -6.46 -10.20
N LEU A 145 -8.11 -6.87 -10.45
CA LEU A 145 -9.32 -6.15 -10.07
C LEU A 145 -10.23 -7.05 -9.22
N ALA A 146 -10.82 -6.49 -8.17
CA ALA A 146 -11.92 -7.10 -7.42
C ALA A 146 -13.02 -6.05 -7.17
N ARG A 147 -14.30 -6.48 -7.09
CA ARG A 147 -15.44 -5.61 -6.82
C ARG A 147 -16.24 -6.12 -5.63
N SER A 148 -16.94 -5.20 -4.93
CA SER A 148 -17.86 -5.54 -3.85
C SER A 148 -19.26 -5.01 -4.14
N GLU A 149 -20.23 -5.89 -4.24
CA GLU A 149 -21.65 -5.57 -4.50
C GLU A 149 -22.47 -5.51 -3.21
N ASP A 150 -21.92 -5.94 -2.09
CA ASP A 150 -22.60 -6.07 -0.79
C ASP A 150 -22.17 -5.04 0.27
N GLY A 151 -21.57 -3.94 -0.18
CA GLY A 151 -21.14 -2.85 0.71
C GLY A 151 -19.81 -3.12 1.42
N MET A 152 -18.85 -3.65 0.72
CA MET A 152 -17.48 -3.97 1.19
C MET A 152 -17.41 -5.11 2.21
N ARG A 153 -18.44 -5.97 2.30
CA ARG A 153 -18.42 -7.15 3.16
C ARG A 153 -17.65 -8.30 2.54
N THR A 154 -17.91 -8.52 1.25
CA THR A 154 -17.18 -9.51 0.45
C THR A 154 -16.68 -8.90 -0.86
N TRP A 155 -15.65 -9.51 -1.42
CA TRP A 155 -15.00 -9.03 -2.64
C TRP A 155 -14.87 -10.14 -3.66
N GLN A 156 -15.33 -9.88 -4.87
CA GLN A 156 -15.29 -10.82 -5.98
C GLN A 156 -14.16 -10.40 -6.93
N LYS A 157 -13.16 -11.24 -7.05
CA LYS A 157 -12.08 -11.05 -8.01
C LYS A 157 -12.60 -11.24 -9.43
N LEU A 158 -12.17 -10.38 -10.35
CA LEU A 158 -12.55 -10.50 -11.76
C LEU A 158 -12.05 -11.83 -12.34
N ALA A 159 -12.94 -12.58 -12.99
CA ALA A 159 -12.58 -13.87 -13.61
C ALA A 159 -11.51 -13.73 -14.72
N GLY A 160 -11.45 -12.55 -15.37
CA GLY A 160 -10.45 -12.20 -16.38
C GLY A 160 -9.14 -11.63 -15.83
N ASN A 161 -8.88 -11.70 -14.54
CA ASN A 161 -7.57 -11.27 -14.00
C ASN A 161 -6.41 -12.10 -14.59
N PRO A 162 -5.25 -11.48 -14.82
CA PRO A 162 -4.92 -10.08 -14.51
C PRO A 162 -5.43 -9.10 -15.57
N ILE A 163 -5.80 -7.88 -15.16
CA ILE A 163 -6.19 -6.78 -16.07
C ILE A 163 -4.99 -6.14 -16.76
N ILE A 164 -3.79 -6.22 -16.17
CA ILE A 164 -2.52 -5.88 -16.82
C ILE A 164 -1.51 -6.97 -16.45
N ALA A 165 -1.13 -7.78 -17.43
CA ALA A 165 -0.34 -8.98 -17.21
C ALA A 165 1.19 -8.73 -17.16
N ALA A 166 1.65 -7.59 -17.68
CA ALA A 166 3.09 -7.27 -17.75
C ALA A 166 3.31 -5.76 -17.92
N PRO A 167 4.51 -5.26 -17.60
CA PRO A 167 4.92 -3.91 -17.99
C PRO A 167 4.86 -3.71 -19.51
N PRO A 168 4.93 -2.46 -20.01
CA PRO A 168 4.97 -2.18 -21.44
C PRO A 168 6.11 -2.92 -22.15
N GLN A 169 5.83 -3.42 -23.34
CA GLN A 169 6.78 -4.23 -24.10
C GLN A 169 8.13 -3.50 -24.30
N GLY A 170 9.22 -4.22 -24.09
CA GLY A 170 10.58 -3.71 -24.23
C GLY A 170 11.13 -2.96 -23.04
N MET A 171 10.36 -2.76 -21.95
CA MET A 171 10.86 -2.16 -20.71
C MET A 171 11.53 -3.21 -19.82
N GLN A 172 12.79 -2.95 -19.45
CA GLN A 172 13.49 -3.73 -18.43
C GLN A 172 13.18 -3.12 -17.05
N THR A 173 12.14 -3.61 -16.40
CA THR A 173 11.66 -3.06 -15.14
C THR A 173 12.21 -3.82 -13.93
N THR A 174 12.49 -3.10 -12.83
CA THR A 174 12.90 -3.68 -11.53
C THR A 174 11.70 -4.06 -10.66
N GLY A 175 10.49 -3.66 -11.05
CA GLY A 175 9.22 -3.98 -10.39
C GLY A 175 8.04 -3.39 -11.15
N PHE A 176 6.82 -3.89 -10.86
CA PHE A 176 5.58 -3.47 -11.53
C PHE A 176 4.41 -3.64 -10.58
N ARG A 177 4.20 -2.69 -9.63
CA ARG A 177 3.28 -2.89 -8.51
C ARG A 177 2.68 -1.62 -7.94
N ASP A 178 1.75 -1.80 -7.00
CA ASP A 178 1.15 -0.80 -6.15
C ASP A 178 0.30 0.23 -6.93
N PRO A 179 -0.74 -0.22 -7.67
CA PRO A 179 -1.57 0.67 -8.47
C PRO A 179 -2.22 1.77 -7.63
N CYS A 180 -2.31 2.98 -8.21
CA CYS A 180 -3.06 4.12 -7.69
C CYS A 180 -3.96 4.66 -8.80
N VAL A 181 -5.26 4.65 -8.60
CA VAL A 181 -6.27 5.01 -9.62
C VAL A 181 -7.00 6.27 -9.22
N TRP A 182 -7.25 7.12 -10.20
CA TRP A 182 -8.15 8.28 -10.08
C TRP A 182 -8.98 8.44 -11.36
N ARG A 183 -10.01 9.26 -11.28
CA ARG A 183 -10.89 9.58 -12.41
C ARG A 183 -10.73 11.04 -12.79
N GLU A 184 -10.69 11.33 -14.09
CA GLU A 184 -10.78 12.66 -14.68
C GLU A 184 -11.85 12.60 -15.78
N GLU A 185 -12.88 13.41 -15.67
CA GLU A 185 -14.03 13.39 -16.58
C GLU A 185 -14.61 11.96 -16.70
N ASP A 186 -14.58 11.37 -17.89
CA ASP A 186 -15.11 10.04 -18.17
C ASP A 186 -14.05 8.95 -18.29
N GLU A 187 -12.79 9.26 -17.95
CA GLU A 187 -11.67 8.35 -18.06
C GLU A 187 -11.02 8.07 -16.70
N TRP A 188 -10.54 6.84 -16.55
CA TRP A 188 -9.75 6.41 -15.41
C TRP A 188 -8.26 6.49 -15.76
N PHE A 189 -7.48 6.95 -14.81
CA PHE A 189 -6.02 6.98 -14.89
C PHE A 189 -5.44 6.10 -13.80
N LEU A 190 -4.34 5.44 -14.11
CA LEU A 190 -3.67 4.50 -13.23
C LEU A 190 -2.18 4.79 -13.21
N ALA A 191 -1.66 5.09 -12.03
CA ALA A 191 -0.23 5.16 -11.75
C ALA A 191 0.24 3.81 -11.20
N ILE A 192 1.32 3.25 -11.76
CA ILE A 192 1.95 2.02 -11.27
C ILE A 192 3.39 2.31 -10.88
N GLY A 193 3.76 1.88 -9.68
CA GLY A 193 5.13 1.97 -9.20
C GLY A 193 6.05 1.01 -9.94
N SER A 194 7.21 1.51 -10.33
CA SER A 194 8.19 0.76 -11.11
C SER A 194 9.61 1.34 -10.95
N GLY A 195 10.53 0.75 -11.62
CA GLY A 195 11.87 1.25 -11.87
C GLY A 195 12.38 0.72 -13.20
N ILE A 196 13.31 1.41 -13.81
CA ILE A 196 14.01 0.96 -15.02
C ILE A 196 15.42 0.55 -14.65
N GLU A 197 15.79 -0.66 -15.01
CA GLU A 197 17.12 -1.20 -14.70
C GLU A 197 18.22 -0.23 -15.13
N GLY A 198 19.10 0.10 -14.21
CA GLY A 198 20.19 1.03 -14.43
C GLY A 198 19.81 2.51 -14.55
N GLN A 199 18.52 2.89 -14.53
CA GLN A 199 18.07 4.29 -14.66
C GLN A 199 17.45 4.87 -13.39
N GLY A 200 16.74 4.04 -12.60
CA GLY A 200 16.12 4.45 -11.34
C GLY A 200 14.61 4.24 -11.30
N GLY A 201 14.00 4.70 -10.21
CA GLY A 201 12.56 4.60 -9.98
C GLY A 201 11.73 5.42 -10.95
N VAL A 202 10.57 4.90 -11.33
CA VAL A 202 9.61 5.56 -12.23
C VAL A 202 8.19 5.27 -11.78
N VAL A 203 7.26 6.12 -12.21
CA VAL A 203 5.82 5.85 -12.15
C VAL A 203 5.28 5.78 -13.56
N LEU A 204 4.67 4.64 -13.92
CA LEU A 204 4.03 4.41 -15.22
C LEU A 204 2.61 4.95 -15.19
N LEU A 205 2.15 5.59 -16.27
CA LEU A 205 0.80 6.11 -16.42
C LEU A 205 0.03 5.32 -17.48
N TYR A 206 -1.16 4.85 -17.08
CA TYR A 206 -2.11 4.17 -17.96
C TYR A 206 -3.45 4.91 -17.94
N ARG A 207 -4.28 4.62 -18.95
CA ARG A 207 -5.63 5.14 -19.11
C ARG A 207 -6.62 4.03 -19.43
N SER A 208 -7.87 4.15 -18.95
CA SER A 208 -8.96 3.20 -19.16
C SER A 208 -10.32 3.91 -19.15
N ARG A 209 -11.35 3.28 -19.75
CA ARG A 209 -12.74 3.71 -19.64
C ARG A 209 -13.59 2.82 -18.72
N ASP A 210 -13.06 1.64 -18.34
CA ASP A 210 -13.85 0.59 -17.68
C ASP A 210 -13.13 -0.13 -16.54
N LEU A 211 -11.95 0.35 -16.12
CA LEU A 211 -11.08 -0.28 -15.11
C LEU A 211 -10.52 -1.65 -15.51
N ILE A 212 -10.83 -2.17 -16.69
CA ILE A 212 -10.44 -3.51 -17.16
C ILE A 212 -9.40 -3.42 -18.28
N HIS A 213 -9.66 -2.58 -19.28
CA HIS A 213 -8.80 -2.41 -20.44
C HIS A 213 -7.96 -1.14 -20.27
N TRP A 214 -6.63 -1.30 -20.20
CA TRP A 214 -5.69 -0.24 -19.88
C TRP A 214 -4.70 0.00 -21.02
N ASP A 215 -4.62 1.23 -21.48
CA ASP A 215 -3.64 1.70 -22.44
C ASP A 215 -2.48 2.38 -21.72
N TYR A 216 -1.25 1.94 -21.94
CA TYR A 216 -0.05 2.64 -21.46
C TYR A 216 0.10 3.96 -22.21
N LEU A 217 0.30 5.05 -21.49
CA LEU A 217 0.53 6.36 -22.07
C LEU A 217 2.02 6.73 -22.09
N HIS A 218 2.59 6.95 -20.92
CA HIS A 218 3.98 7.37 -20.74
C HIS A 218 4.38 7.25 -19.25
N PHE A 219 5.57 7.70 -18.90
CA PHE A 219 5.96 7.87 -17.51
C PHE A 219 5.29 9.10 -16.90
N LEU A 220 4.51 8.95 -15.84
CA LEU A 220 3.97 10.06 -15.06
C LEU A 220 5.10 10.87 -14.40
N CYS A 221 6.09 10.16 -13.86
CA CYS A 221 7.25 10.75 -13.22
C CYS A 221 8.46 9.80 -13.29
N LYS A 222 9.66 10.38 -13.34
CA LYS A 222 10.92 9.65 -13.35
C LYS A 222 11.87 10.19 -12.30
N GLY A 223 12.57 9.32 -11.59
CA GLY A 223 13.76 9.66 -10.82
C GLY A 223 14.96 9.95 -11.72
N ARG A 224 15.97 10.53 -11.15
CA ARG A 224 17.25 10.81 -11.81
C ARG A 224 18.36 10.06 -11.09
N ARG A 225 18.93 9.06 -11.72
CA ARG A 225 20.02 8.29 -11.13
C ARG A 225 21.34 9.06 -11.07
N ASP A 226 21.54 9.97 -12.01
CA ASP A 226 22.80 10.74 -12.16
C ASP A 226 23.06 11.69 -10.99
N GLU A 227 22.03 11.98 -10.19
CA GLU A 227 22.08 12.84 -8.99
C GLU A 227 22.30 12.03 -7.70
N LEU A 228 22.54 10.72 -7.81
CA LEU A 228 22.78 9.77 -6.71
C LEU A 228 24.18 9.89 -6.08
N LEU A 229 24.59 11.10 -5.75
CA LEU A 229 25.75 11.26 -4.89
C LEU A 229 25.36 10.95 -3.44
N PRO A 230 26.12 10.09 -2.75
CA PRO A 230 25.86 9.81 -1.34
C PRO A 230 25.69 11.09 -0.53
N GLY A 231 24.53 11.26 0.14
CA GLY A 231 24.21 12.43 0.95
C GLY A 231 23.52 13.58 0.24
N LYS A 232 23.24 13.49 -1.06
CA LYS A 232 22.45 14.47 -1.80
C LYS A 232 21.10 13.90 -2.21
N ASP A 233 20.09 14.69 -2.09
CA ASP A 233 18.67 14.57 -2.40
C ASP A 233 18.05 13.15 -2.43
N PRO A 234 17.19 12.81 -1.47
CA PRO A 234 16.51 11.52 -1.41
C PRO A 234 15.54 11.29 -2.59
N VAL A 235 15.17 12.31 -3.33
CA VAL A 235 14.17 12.22 -4.42
C VAL A 235 14.71 11.51 -5.66
N SER A 236 16.03 11.60 -5.88
CA SER A 236 16.66 11.00 -7.05
C SER A 236 17.02 9.53 -6.87
N THR A 237 16.80 8.95 -5.71
CA THR A 237 17.39 7.68 -5.32
C THR A 237 16.44 6.51 -5.42
N GLY A 238 16.98 5.34 -5.66
CA GLY A 238 16.26 4.07 -5.66
C GLY A 238 16.00 3.53 -7.05
N GLU A 239 16.20 2.23 -7.15
CA GLU A 239 15.95 1.48 -8.40
C GLU A 239 14.47 1.14 -8.59
N MET A 240 13.67 1.32 -7.54
CA MET A 240 12.24 1.04 -7.54
C MET A 240 11.49 2.09 -6.72
N TRP A 241 10.42 2.63 -7.29
CA TRP A 241 9.45 3.48 -6.60
C TRP A 241 8.19 2.69 -6.31
N GLU A 242 7.88 2.52 -5.03
CA GLU A 242 6.74 1.76 -4.52
C GLU A 242 5.61 2.69 -4.08
N CYS A 243 4.41 2.17 -3.99
CA CYS A 243 3.23 2.82 -3.43
C CYS A 243 2.99 4.24 -3.96
N PRO A 244 2.97 4.48 -5.30
CA PRO A 244 2.67 5.81 -5.81
C PRO A 244 1.27 6.23 -5.34
N ASP A 245 1.17 7.45 -4.80
CA ASP A 245 -0.09 8.08 -4.40
C ASP A 245 -0.18 9.44 -5.08
N PHE A 246 -1.03 9.56 -6.10
CA PHE A 246 -1.14 10.76 -6.95
C PHE A 246 -2.50 11.42 -6.79
N PHE A 247 -2.51 12.68 -6.33
CA PHE A 247 -3.75 13.34 -5.96
C PHE A 247 -3.74 14.86 -6.16
N PRO A 248 -4.93 15.48 -6.33
CA PRO A 248 -5.06 16.92 -6.35
C PRO A 248 -4.76 17.54 -4.98
N LEU A 249 -4.05 18.66 -4.98
CA LEU A 249 -3.72 19.43 -3.81
C LEU A 249 -3.75 20.93 -4.14
N SER A 250 -4.87 21.61 -3.81
CA SER A 250 -5.15 22.95 -4.25
C SER A 250 -5.18 23.03 -5.80
N ASP A 251 -4.42 23.94 -6.38
CA ASP A 251 -4.25 24.12 -7.84
C ASP A 251 -3.14 23.22 -8.44
N LYS A 252 -2.49 22.39 -7.63
CA LYS A 252 -1.40 21.48 -8.00
C LYS A 252 -1.81 20.03 -7.88
N ARG A 253 -0.88 19.14 -8.24
CA ARG A 253 -0.92 17.72 -7.90
C ARG A 253 0.24 17.38 -6.98
N ALA A 254 0.02 16.42 -6.12
CA ALA A 254 1.07 15.80 -5.33
C ALA A 254 1.23 14.34 -5.74
N LEU A 255 2.47 13.88 -5.82
CA LEU A 255 2.86 12.49 -5.99
C LEU A 255 3.71 12.10 -4.78
N LEU A 256 3.29 11.08 -4.05
CA LEU A 256 4.13 10.40 -3.06
C LEU A 256 4.62 9.09 -3.65
N VAL A 257 5.86 8.72 -3.34
CA VAL A 257 6.44 7.40 -3.63
C VAL A 257 7.28 6.94 -2.45
N SER A 258 7.36 5.64 -2.27
CA SER A 258 8.20 5.02 -1.25
C SER A 258 9.42 4.41 -1.90
N THR A 259 10.62 4.76 -1.42
CA THR A 259 11.87 4.27 -1.96
C THR A 259 12.98 4.29 -0.92
N GLN A 260 13.84 3.29 -0.91
CA GLN A 260 15.02 3.19 -0.03
C GLN A 260 14.77 3.51 1.46
N GLY A 261 13.58 3.15 1.94
CA GLY A 261 13.21 3.34 3.34
C GLY A 261 12.68 4.73 3.69
N ALA A 262 12.37 5.56 2.71
CA ALA A 262 11.77 6.88 2.90
C ALA A 262 10.52 7.04 2.02
N VAL A 263 9.62 7.94 2.42
CA VAL A 263 8.52 8.43 1.58
C VAL A 263 8.91 9.81 1.06
N ILE A 264 8.94 9.92 -0.27
CA ILE A 264 9.29 11.13 -0.98
C ILE A 264 8.03 11.74 -1.58
N TYR A 265 7.90 13.04 -1.56
CA TYR A 265 6.83 13.74 -2.26
C TYR A 265 7.38 14.64 -3.37
N SER A 266 6.58 14.79 -4.40
CA SER A 266 6.72 15.82 -5.43
C SER A 266 5.42 16.60 -5.53
N VAL A 267 5.46 17.93 -5.57
CA VAL A 267 4.31 18.81 -5.84
C VAL A 267 4.61 19.57 -7.10
N GLY A 268 3.63 19.72 -8.00
CA GLY A 268 3.83 20.41 -9.26
C GLY A 268 2.58 20.57 -10.11
N ALA A 269 2.78 21.11 -11.29
CA ALA A 269 1.72 21.29 -12.29
C ALA A 269 1.39 19.94 -12.98
N TYR A 270 0.11 19.74 -13.29
CA TYR A 270 -0.37 18.58 -14.06
C TYR A 270 -1.30 19.08 -15.16
N GLU A 271 -0.86 18.96 -16.40
CA GLU A 271 -1.56 19.46 -17.58
C GLU A 271 -1.45 18.43 -18.71
N ASN A 272 -2.54 18.16 -19.41
CA ASN A 272 -2.57 17.19 -20.52
C ASN A 272 -1.96 15.82 -20.16
N HIS A 273 -2.20 15.37 -18.95
CA HIS A 273 -1.69 14.12 -18.34
C HIS A 273 -0.16 14.10 -18.11
N TYR A 274 0.53 15.24 -18.22
CA TYR A 274 1.95 15.37 -17.88
C TYR A 274 2.12 16.04 -16.54
N PHE A 275 2.81 15.36 -15.62
CA PHE A 275 3.17 15.90 -14.31
C PHE A 275 4.57 16.52 -14.36
N ARG A 276 4.66 17.77 -13.93
CA ARG A 276 5.91 18.52 -13.83
C ARG A 276 6.18 18.86 -12.37
N PRO A 277 7.03 18.10 -11.66
CA PRO A 277 7.45 18.41 -10.30
C PRO A 277 8.11 19.81 -10.22
N GLU A 278 7.72 20.58 -9.22
CA GLU A 278 8.27 21.92 -8.92
C GLU A 278 8.96 21.95 -7.56
N VAL A 279 8.37 21.24 -6.59
CA VAL A 279 8.89 21.13 -5.22
C VAL A 279 8.94 19.67 -4.83
N GLN A 280 10.02 19.25 -4.20
CA GLN A 280 10.23 17.87 -3.76
C GLN A 280 10.77 17.84 -2.33
N GLY A 281 10.51 16.75 -1.60
CA GLY A 281 11.01 16.56 -0.25
C GLY A 281 10.64 15.22 0.35
N LYS A 282 10.99 15.02 1.61
CA LYS A 282 10.56 13.87 2.41
C LYS A 282 9.22 14.15 3.07
N ALA A 283 8.29 13.20 3.01
CA ALA A 283 7.01 13.29 3.70
C ALA A 283 7.13 13.01 5.21
N ASP A 284 8.17 12.29 5.62
CA ASP A 284 8.46 12.01 7.02
C ASP A 284 9.99 11.94 7.22
N PHE A 285 10.47 12.39 8.38
CA PHE A 285 11.89 12.43 8.69
C PHE A 285 12.38 11.20 9.47
N SER A 286 11.48 10.30 9.87
CA SER A 286 11.85 9.04 10.52
C SER A 286 12.35 8.01 9.50
N ASP A 287 13.11 7.04 9.99
CA ASP A 287 13.50 5.87 9.21
C ASP A 287 12.44 4.76 9.21
N SER A 288 11.30 4.99 9.87
CA SER A 288 10.28 3.95 10.09
C SER A 288 9.00 4.14 9.28
N TYR A 289 8.70 5.35 8.81
CA TYR A 289 7.50 5.66 8.04
C TYR A 289 7.66 5.27 6.57
N TYR A 290 6.73 4.44 6.03
CA TYR A 290 6.81 3.93 4.67
C TYR A 290 5.44 3.68 4.05
N ALA A 291 5.39 3.42 2.73
CA ALA A 291 4.21 3.02 1.96
C ALA A 291 3.00 3.95 2.15
N ALA A 292 3.22 5.27 2.09
CA ALA A 292 2.19 6.25 2.37
C ALA A 292 1.04 6.20 1.37
N ARG A 293 -0.21 6.24 1.88
CA ARG A 293 -1.45 6.32 1.09
C ARG A 293 -2.39 7.34 1.69
N SER A 294 -3.12 8.03 0.83
CA SER A 294 -4.07 9.07 1.25
C SER A 294 -5.44 8.90 0.61
N MET A 295 -6.44 9.56 1.20
CA MET A 295 -7.78 9.67 0.64
C MET A 295 -8.37 11.07 0.87
N PRO A 296 -9.27 11.55 0.02
CA PRO A 296 -10.15 12.68 0.35
C PRO A 296 -11.17 12.22 1.41
N ASP A 297 -11.43 13.05 2.41
CA ASP A 297 -12.36 12.72 3.50
C ASP A 297 -13.82 13.16 3.23
N GLY A 298 -14.09 13.71 2.06
CA GLY A 298 -15.40 14.23 1.68
C GLY A 298 -15.70 15.63 2.22
N THR A 299 -14.87 16.19 3.09
CA THR A 299 -15.01 17.57 3.61
C THR A 299 -14.02 18.56 2.99
N GLY A 300 -13.24 18.12 2.02
CA GLY A 300 -12.19 18.90 1.35
C GLY A 300 -10.80 18.71 1.94
N ARG A 301 -10.65 17.90 2.99
CA ARG A 301 -9.34 17.52 3.52
C ARG A 301 -8.82 16.25 2.83
N ARG A 302 -7.53 16.08 2.86
CA ARG A 302 -6.89 14.82 2.48
C ARG A 302 -6.18 14.23 3.68
N ILE A 303 -6.54 12.97 4.00
CA ILE A 303 -5.99 12.24 5.14
C ILE A 303 -4.96 11.24 4.64
N LEU A 304 -3.81 11.19 5.30
CA LEU A 304 -2.63 10.41 4.95
C LEU A 304 -2.29 9.43 6.06
N TRP A 305 -1.93 8.23 5.70
CA TRP A 305 -1.34 7.21 6.56
C TRP A 305 -0.06 6.65 5.94
N GLY A 306 0.71 5.98 6.75
CA GLY A 306 1.84 5.16 6.35
C GLY A 306 2.03 4.00 7.28
N TRP A 307 2.75 3.00 6.84
CA TRP A 307 3.20 1.91 7.68
C TRP A 307 4.38 2.37 8.53
N ILE A 308 4.27 2.17 9.84
CA ILE A 308 5.40 2.30 10.77
C ILE A 308 6.09 0.96 10.84
N ARG A 309 7.26 0.89 10.21
CA ARG A 309 8.03 -0.34 10.06
C ARG A 309 8.50 -0.87 11.41
N GLU A 310 8.56 -2.18 11.48
CA GLU A 310 8.98 -2.89 12.67
C GLU A 310 10.49 -2.73 12.91
N GLY A 311 10.85 -2.39 14.14
CA GLY A 311 12.26 -2.27 14.58
C GLY A 311 12.77 -3.45 15.38
N ARG A 312 11.88 -4.36 15.83
CA ARG A 312 12.25 -5.58 16.57
C ARG A 312 12.78 -6.65 15.63
N SER A 313 13.55 -7.59 16.16
CA SER A 313 13.95 -8.79 15.39
C SER A 313 12.74 -9.65 15.03
N GLU A 314 12.82 -10.42 13.95
CA GLU A 314 11.74 -11.33 13.53
C GLU A 314 11.36 -12.32 14.65
N ALA A 315 12.34 -12.85 15.38
CA ALA A 315 12.10 -13.71 16.52
C ALA A 315 11.27 -13.03 17.62
N ALA A 316 11.54 -11.76 17.91
CA ALA A 316 10.75 -10.96 18.88
C ALA A 316 9.34 -10.66 18.37
N GLN A 317 9.18 -10.39 17.08
CA GLN A 317 7.87 -10.17 16.44
C GLN A 317 7.01 -11.44 16.53
N ARG A 318 7.56 -12.60 16.16
CA ARG A 318 6.88 -13.91 16.25
C ARG A 318 6.49 -14.25 17.69
N ALA A 319 7.39 -14.01 18.65
CA ALA A 319 7.12 -14.26 20.07
C ALA A 319 6.02 -13.33 20.64
N ALA A 320 5.96 -12.08 20.18
CA ALA A 320 4.93 -11.12 20.57
C ALA A 320 3.57 -11.38 19.90
N GLY A 321 3.54 -12.12 18.78
CA GLY A 321 2.31 -12.41 18.03
C GLY A 321 1.76 -11.23 17.23
N TRP A 322 2.54 -10.14 17.06
CA TRP A 322 2.18 -8.99 16.25
C TRP A 322 3.41 -8.25 15.72
N ALA A 323 3.28 -7.61 14.57
CA ALA A 323 4.31 -6.77 13.98
C ALA A 323 3.72 -5.73 13.01
N GLY A 324 4.36 -4.58 12.94
CA GLY A 324 3.92 -3.44 12.14
C GLY A 324 2.74 -2.68 12.76
N VAL A 325 2.65 -1.40 12.42
CA VAL A 325 1.66 -0.48 12.97
C VAL A 325 1.26 0.53 11.90
N MET A 326 -0.03 0.83 11.76
CA MET A 326 -0.47 1.95 10.93
C MET A 326 -0.16 3.27 11.65
N SER A 327 0.36 4.27 10.92
CA SER A 327 0.53 5.60 11.50
C SER A 327 -0.81 6.20 11.95
N LEU A 328 -0.77 7.15 12.86
CA LEU A 328 -1.95 7.97 13.15
C LEU A 328 -2.34 8.79 11.90
N PRO A 329 -3.63 9.13 11.72
CA PRO A 329 -4.10 9.91 10.58
C PRO A 329 -3.48 11.32 10.59
N ARG A 330 -3.08 11.79 9.42
CA ARG A 330 -2.47 13.11 9.21
C ARG A 330 -3.21 13.85 8.11
N VAL A 331 -3.43 15.14 8.29
CA VAL A 331 -4.00 16.01 7.25
C VAL A 331 -2.88 16.56 6.38
N VAL A 332 -3.05 16.45 5.07
CA VAL A 332 -2.12 16.98 4.06
C VAL A 332 -2.67 18.29 3.49
N SER A 333 -1.83 19.29 3.42
CA SER A 333 -2.14 20.59 2.81
C SER A 333 -0.90 21.15 2.10
N LEU A 334 -1.10 22.21 1.32
CA LEU A 334 -0.02 22.93 0.68
C LEU A 334 0.39 24.12 1.57
N ALA A 335 1.68 24.23 1.87
CA ALA A 335 2.25 25.38 2.55
C ALA A 335 2.46 26.55 1.55
N ALA A 336 2.61 27.75 2.06
CA ALA A 336 2.79 28.96 1.24
C ALA A 336 4.05 28.93 0.36
N ASP A 337 5.05 28.14 0.74
CA ASP A 337 6.29 27.93 -0.03
C ASP A 337 6.20 26.77 -1.05
N GLY A 338 5.00 26.23 -1.26
CA GLY A 338 4.75 25.11 -2.18
C GLY A 338 5.11 23.72 -1.65
N ARG A 339 5.58 23.60 -0.41
CA ARG A 339 5.89 22.31 0.21
C ARG A 339 4.65 21.64 0.78
N LEU A 340 4.70 20.32 0.91
CA LEU A 340 3.69 19.61 1.69
C LEU A 340 3.78 20.01 3.17
N ARG A 341 2.62 20.37 3.71
CA ARG A 341 2.41 20.49 5.15
C ARG A 341 1.58 19.30 5.62
N ILE A 342 2.13 18.55 6.55
CA ILE A 342 1.52 17.33 7.10
C ILE A 342 1.36 17.57 8.61
N THR A 343 0.11 17.50 9.11
CA THR A 343 -0.24 17.74 10.51
C THR A 343 -1.10 16.61 11.04
N PRO A 344 -1.08 16.31 12.36
CA PRO A 344 -2.00 15.34 12.94
C PRO A 344 -3.46 15.72 12.62
N ALA A 345 -4.30 14.70 12.39
CA ALA A 345 -5.74 14.93 12.20
C ALA A 345 -6.37 15.44 13.50
N PRO A 346 -7.27 16.44 13.44
CA PRO A 346 -7.91 17.01 14.65
C PRO A 346 -8.67 16.00 15.49
N GLU A 347 -9.17 14.93 14.89
CA GLU A 347 -9.90 13.84 15.55
C GLU A 347 -9.06 13.18 16.64
N LEU A 348 -7.75 13.23 16.55
CA LEU A 348 -6.83 12.72 17.58
C LEU A 348 -6.91 13.49 18.92
N GLU A 349 -7.46 14.70 18.91
CA GLU A 349 -7.70 15.47 20.14
C GLU A 349 -8.63 14.72 21.11
N THR A 350 -9.52 13.86 20.60
CA THR A 350 -10.43 13.04 21.41
C THR A 350 -9.69 12.00 22.27
N LEU A 351 -8.43 11.72 21.96
CA LEU A 351 -7.57 10.80 22.74
C LEU A 351 -6.89 11.49 23.93
N ARG A 352 -7.03 12.81 24.06
CA ARG A 352 -6.53 13.57 25.21
C ARG A 352 -7.60 13.49 26.29
N GLY A 353 -7.32 12.71 27.35
CA GLY A 353 -8.16 12.60 28.54
C GLY A 353 -8.08 13.84 29.43
#